data_b5865e2a3c19101d3a5d196cd3cd848f
#
_entry.id   b5865e2a3c19101d3a5d196cd3cd848f
#
_cell.length_a   1.000
_cell.length_b   1.000
_cell.length_c   1.000
_cell.angle_alpha   90.00
_cell.angle_beta   90.00
_cell.angle_gamma   90.00
#
_symmetry.space_group_name_H-M   'P 1'
#
loop_
_entity.id
_entity.type
_entity.pdbx_description
1 polymer ?
#
loop_
_entity_poly.entity_id
_entity_poly.type
_entity_poly.pdbx_seq_one_letter_code
_entity_poly.pdbx_strand_id
1 'polypeptide(L)'
;SHFIEYFDRNEIISLLKRWKKVLKKNGILRLAVPDFRVCADLYLKGLFPLENFLGPLYGKMKMGDKLIYHKTVFDFKSLKKILESIGMTHISIYDWRKTEHAKFDDHSQAYLPHFEKEEGTLISLNVESKK
;
A
#
# COMPACT_ATOMS: atom_id res chain seq x y z
N SER A 1 4.24 -4.80 -3.58
CA SER A 1 2.99 -4.53 -2.83
C SER A 1 3.19 -4.88 -1.36
N HIS A 2 2.57 -4.11 -0.46
CA HIS A 2 2.60 -4.27 1.00
C HIS A 2 4.02 -4.55 1.55
N PHE A 3 4.90 -3.58 1.39
CA PHE A 3 6.30 -3.72 1.77
C PHE A 3 6.84 -2.49 2.52
N ILE A 4 6.52 -1.28 2.06
CA ILE A 4 7.10 -0.04 2.62
C ILE A 4 6.59 0.27 4.02
N GLU A 5 5.44 -0.24 4.41
CA GLU A 5 4.85 -0.09 5.74
C GLU A 5 5.63 -0.82 6.85
N TYR A 6 6.52 -1.75 6.50
CA TYR A 6 7.44 -2.41 7.45
C TYR A 6 8.62 -1.53 7.86
N PHE A 7 8.82 -0.39 7.21
CA PHE A 7 9.84 0.60 7.53
C PHE A 7 9.21 1.78 8.27
N ASP A 8 9.99 2.45 9.11
CA ASP A 8 9.53 3.73 9.65
C ASP A 8 9.60 4.84 8.60
N ARG A 9 8.92 5.96 8.87
CA ARG A 9 8.73 7.02 7.87
C ARG A 9 10.04 7.67 7.39
N ASN A 10 11.06 7.70 8.23
CA ASN A 10 12.36 8.26 7.85
C ASN A 10 13.11 7.31 6.91
N GLU A 11 13.04 6.01 7.19
CA GLU A 11 13.63 4.97 6.34
C GLU A 11 12.97 4.93 4.95
N ILE A 12 11.63 5.08 4.89
CA ILE A 12 10.85 5.06 3.64
C ILE A 12 11.34 6.10 2.64
N ILE A 13 11.60 7.32 3.08
CA ILE A 13 12.10 8.39 2.18
C ILE A 13 13.43 7.98 1.53
N SER A 14 14.35 7.43 2.31
CA SER A 14 15.66 6.96 1.82
C SER A 14 15.51 5.77 0.86
N LEU A 15 14.62 4.84 1.16
CA LEU A 15 14.31 3.68 0.33
C LEU A 15 13.73 4.11 -1.03
N LEU A 16 12.71 4.96 -1.02
CA LEU A 16 12.04 5.44 -2.23
C LEU A 16 12.98 6.29 -3.10
N LYS A 17 13.87 7.09 -2.51
CA LYS A 17 14.92 7.80 -3.25
C LYS A 17 15.85 6.84 -4.00
N ARG A 18 16.22 5.70 -3.39
CA ARG A 18 17.03 4.66 -4.05
C ARG A 18 16.25 4.02 -5.21
N TRP A 19 14.98 3.67 -5.02
CA TRP A 19 14.16 3.11 -6.09
C TRP A 19 13.99 4.10 -7.25
N LYS A 20 13.75 5.38 -6.94
CA LYS A 20 13.70 6.42 -7.97
C LYS A 20 15.00 6.50 -8.81
N LYS A 21 16.17 6.31 -8.21
CA LYS A 21 17.47 6.34 -8.95
C LYS A 21 17.54 5.26 -10.02
N VAL A 22 17.06 4.04 -9.75
CA VAL A 22 17.12 2.93 -10.71
C VAL A 22 16.03 2.97 -11.78
N LEU A 23 14.97 3.76 -11.58
CA LEU A 23 13.95 3.97 -12.62
C LEU A 23 14.55 4.72 -13.81
N LYS A 24 14.18 4.29 -15.02
CA LYS A 24 14.45 5.05 -16.26
C LYS A 24 13.71 6.40 -16.24
N LYS A 25 14.12 7.32 -17.10
CA LYS A 25 13.37 8.58 -17.34
C LYS A 25 11.92 8.23 -17.74
N ASN A 26 10.96 8.90 -17.13
CA ASN A 26 9.53 8.61 -17.26
C ASN A 26 9.10 7.21 -16.77
N GLY A 27 9.97 6.49 -16.05
CA GLY A 27 9.64 5.21 -15.45
C GLY A 27 8.56 5.34 -14.39
N ILE A 28 7.68 4.33 -14.30
CA ILE A 28 6.56 4.29 -13.37
C ILE A 28 6.97 3.52 -12.12
N LEU A 29 6.68 4.09 -10.96
CA LEU A 29 6.70 3.40 -9.66
C LEU A 29 5.26 3.14 -9.23
N ARG A 30 4.92 1.87 -9.03
CA ARG A 30 3.65 1.45 -8.43
C ARG A 30 3.87 0.95 -7.01
N LEU A 31 3.07 1.44 -6.10
CA LEU A 31 3.06 1.05 -4.69
C LEU A 31 1.66 0.58 -4.32
N ALA A 32 1.58 -0.46 -3.52
CA ALA A 32 0.36 -0.90 -2.86
C ALA A 32 0.66 -1.02 -1.36
N VAL A 33 -0.18 -0.42 -0.54
CA VAL A 33 -0.10 -0.43 0.94
C VAL A 33 -1.50 -0.56 1.52
N PRO A 34 -1.68 -1.01 2.77
CA PRO A 34 -2.99 -0.97 3.41
C PRO A 34 -3.56 0.46 3.42
N ASP A 35 -4.82 0.61 3.00
CA ASP A 35 -5.52 1.90 3.02
C ASP A 35 -6.15 2.14 4.39
N PHE A 36 -5.47 2.94 5.22
CA PHE A 36 -5.97 3.29 6.54
C PHE A 36 -7.34 3.98 6.48
N ARG A 37 -7.58 4.83 5.48
CA ARG A 37 -8.85 5.57 5.36
C ARG A 37 -10.02 4.60 5.12
N VAL A 38 -9.84 3.65 4.20
CA VAL A 38 -10.87 2.64 3.91
C VAL A 38 -11.10 1.74 5.13
N CYS A 39 -10.04 1.27 5.78
CA CYS A 39 -10.15 0.47 7.01
C CYS A 39 -10.91 1.21 8.11
N ALA A 40 -10.59 2.48 8.35
CA ALA A 40 -11.26 3.30 9.35
C ALA A 40 -12.74 3.53 9.01
N ASP A 41 -13.07 3.81 7.74
CA ASP A 41 -14.46 4.01 7.29
C ASP A 41 -15.30 2.74 7.48
N LEU A 42 -14.76 1.56 7.10
CA LEU A 42 -15.44 0.28 7.29
C LEU A 42 -15.68 -0.05 8.78
N TYR A 43 -14.69 0.25 9.63
CA TYR A 43 -14.82 0.07 11.08
C TYR A 43 -15.88 1.02 11.68
N LEU A 44 -15.84 2.30 11.34
CA LEU A 44 -16.79 3.29 11.85
C LEU A 44 -18.24 3.02 11.42
N LYS A 45 -18.42 2.42 10.24
CA LYS A 45 -19.73 1.94 9.76
C LYS A 45 -20.21 0.65 10.43
N GLY A 46 -19.39 0.05 11.28
CA GLY A 46 -19.72 -1.22 11.95
C GLY A 46 -19.83 -2.42 11.00
N LEU A 47 -19.23 -2.35 9.80
CA LEU A 47 -19.32 -3.40 8.80
C LEU A 47 -18.42 -4.60 9.13
N PHE A 48 -17.34 -4.38 9.85
CA PHE A 48 -16.41 -5.42 10.29
C PHE A 48 -15.93 -5.14 11.72
N PRO A 49 -15.71 -6.18 12.55
CA PRO A 49 -15.12 -6.02 13.87
C PRO A 49 -13.62 -5.67 13.77
N LEU A 50 -13.05 -5.18 14.88
CA LEU A 50 -11.65 -4.72 14.95
C LEU A 50 -10.64 -5.77 14.47
N GLU A 51 -10.90 -7.04 14.75
CA GLU A 51 -10.03 -8.17 14.41
C GLU A 51 -9.71 -8.24 12.91
N ASN A 52 -10.64 -7.84 12.05
CA ASN A 52 -10.44 -7.82 10.59
C ASN A 52 -9.41 -6.77 10.15
N PHE A 53 -9.15 -5.76 10.97
CA PHE A 53 -8.20 -4.68 10.66
C PHE A 53 -6.82 -4.89 11.28
N LEU A 54 -6.66 -5.87 12.18
CA LEU A 54 -5.35 -6.14 12.81
C LEU A 54 -4.29 -6.55 11.76
N GLY A 55 -4.67 -7.34 10.76
CA GLY A 55 -3.78 -7.68 9.65
C GLY A 55 -3.32 -6.46 8.85
N PRO A 56 -4.22 -5.67 8.26
CA PRO A 56 -3.87 -4.45 7.54
C PRO A 56 -3.08 -3.43 8.38
N LEU A 57 -3.39 -3.31 9.68
CA LEU A 57 -2.74 -2.31 10.54
C LEU A 57 -1.38 -2.76 11.08
N TYR A 58 -1.25 -4.03 11.47
CA TYR A 58 -0.03 -4.53 12.14
C TYR A 58 0.79 -5.51 11.32
N GLY A 59 0.19 -6.17 10.33
CA GLY A 59 0.87 -6.98 9.33
C GLY A 59 1.90 -7.97 9.86
N LYS A 60 1.59 -8.73 10.92
CA LYS A 60 2.52 -9.68 11.54
C LYS A 60 3.05 -10.68 10.51
N MET A 61 4.35 -10.65 10.26
CA MET A 61 5.02 -11.54 9.33
C MET A 61 6.31 -12.11 9.93
N LYS A 62 6.61 -13.38 9.61
CA LYS A 62 7.89 -13.99 9.96
C LYS A 62 8.89 -13.76 8.83
N MET A 63 10.05 -13.17 9.16
CA MET A 63 11.16 -12.96 8.25
C MET A 63 12.43 -13.59 8.86
N GLY A 64 12.82 -14.75 8.35
CA GLY A 64 13.82 -15.59 9.00
C GLY A 64 13.35 -16.00 10.41
N ASP A 65 14.17 -15.73 11.41
CA ASP A 65 13.85 -16.03 12.82
C ASP A 65 13.17 -14.86 13.56
N LYS A 66 12.90 -13.75 12.87
CA LYS A 66 12.30 -12.56 13.47
C LYS A 66 10.85 -12.39 13.05
N LEU A 67 10.04 -11.90 13.98
CA LEU A 67 8.71 -11.38 13.68
C LEU A 67 8.85 -9.89 13.37
N ILE A 68 8.29 -9.48 12.24
CA ILE A 68 8.20 -8.07 11.84
C ILE A 68 6.75 -7.63 11.78
N TYR A 69 6.54 -6.33 11.94
CA TYR A 69 5.24 -5.70 11.98
C TYR A 69 5.26 -4.42 11.16
N HIS A 70 4.09 -3.97 10.72
CA HIS A 70 3.96 -2.66 10.13
C HIS A 70 4.35 -1.58 11.16
N LYS A 71 5.21 -0.67 10.76
CA LYS A 71 5.68 0.46 11.58
C LYS A 71 4.90 1.74 11.27
N THR A 72 4.13 1.76 10.19
CA THR A 72 3.35 2.92 9.77
C THR A 72 2.15 2.49 8.95
N VAL A 73 1.20 3.40 8.82
CA VAL A 73 0.02 3.28 7.96
C VAL A 73 -0.05 4.47 6.99
N PHE A 74 -0.78 4.31 5.91
CA PHE A 74 -0.93 5.33 4.87
C PHE A 74 -2.39 5.58 4.51
N ASP A 75 -2.65 6.82 4.13
CA ASP A 75 -3.73 7.22 3.26
C ASP A 75 -3.14 7.85 1.98
N PHE A 76 -3.96 8.09 0.98
CA PHE A 76 -3.48 8.67 -0.28
C PHE A 76 -2.76 10.01 -0.09
N LYS A 77 -3.27 10.89 0.79
CA LYS A 77 -2.69 12.21 1.04
C LYS A 77 -1.28 12.11 1.65
N SER A 78 -1.08 11.24 2.61
CA SER A 78 0.22 11.06 3.28
C SER A 78 1.24 10.40 2.36
N LEU A 79 0.84 9.38 1.58
CA LEU A 79 1.74 8.71 0.62
C LEU A 79 2.10 9.65 -0.54
N LYS A 80 1.13 10.41 -1.06
CA LYS A 80 1.36 11.43 -2.09
C LYS A 80 2.40 12.46 -1.63
N LYS A 81 2.28 12.99 -0.41
CA LYS A 81 3.25 13.93 0.16
C LYS A 81 4.68 13.37 0.17
N ILE A 82 4.85 12.09 0.53
CA ILE A 82 6.17 11.43 0.54
C ILE A 82 6.72 11.35 -0.89
N LEU A 83 5.91 10.92 -1.85
CA LEU A 83 6.31 10.80 -3.25
C LEU A 83 6.68 12.17 -3.86
N GLU A 84 5.89 13.21 -3.59
CA GLU A 84 6.19 14.59 -4.00
C GLU A 84 7.52 15.08 -3.40
N SER A 85 7.79 14.80 -2.12
CA SER A 85 9.01 15.23 -1.42
C SER A 85 10.30 14.66 -2.03
N ILE A 86 10.21 13.55 -2.73
CA ILE A 86 11.33 12.94 -3.47
C ILE A 86 11.31 13.29 -4.96
N GLY A 87 10.41 14.18 -5.39
CA GLY A 87 10.31 14.66 -6.77
C GLY A 87 9.68 13.65 -7.75
N MET A 88 8.78 12.77 -7.27
CA MET A 88 7.91 12.01 -8.16
C MET A 88 6.74 12.88 -8.63
N THR A 89 6.25 12.60 -9.83
CA THR A 89 5.20 13.39 -10.52
C THR A 89 4.04 12.48 -10.95
N HIS A 90 2.92 13.06 -11.42
CA HIS A 90 1.75 12.31 -11.92
C HIS A 90 1.28 11.22 -10.93
N ILE A 91 1.14 11.61 -9.67
CA ILE A 91 0.79 10.70 -8.58
C ILE A 91 -0.72 10.51 -8.59
N SER A 92 -1.18 9.27 -8.82
CA SER A 92 -2.61 8.92 -8.90
C SER A 92 -2.86 7.52 -8.35
N ILE A 93 -4.13 7.26 -8.03
CA ILE A 93 -4.60 5.90 -7.72
C ILE A 93 -4.72 5.13 -9.04
N TYR A 94 -4.26 3.88 -9.08
CA TYR A 94 -4.43 3.00 -10.22
C TYR A 94 -5.36 1.83 -9.91
N ASP A 95 -6.07 1.37 -10.93
CA ASP A 95 -6.86 0.14 -10.87
C ASP A 95 -5.94 -1.05 -11.18
N TRP A 96 -5.73 -1.93 -10.21
CA TRP A 96 -4.89 -3.11 -10.38
C TRP A 96 -5.34 -4.01 -11.53
N ARG A 97 -6.66 -4.04 -11.84
CA ARG A 97 -7.22 -4.84 -12.94
C ARG A 97 -6.72 -4.41 -14.31
N LYS A 98 -6.26 -3.15 -14.44
CA LYS A 98 -5.76 -2.55 -15.69
C LYS A 98 -4.23 -2.58 -15.80
N THR A 99 -3.56 -3.36 -14.96
CA THR A 99 -2.10 -3.47 -14.97
C THR A 99 -1.63 -4.75 -15.65
N GLU A 100 -0.38 -4.77 -16.10
CA GLU A 100 0.25 -5.95 -16.70
C GLU A 100 0.37 -7.11 -15.71
N HIS A 101 0.41 -6.81 -14.42
CA HIS A 101 0.51 -7.81 -13.34
C HIS A 101 -0.84 -8.22 -12.73
N ALA A 102 -1.97 -7.80 -13.31
CA ALA A 102 -3.31 -8.17 -12.84
C ALA A 102 -3.56 -9.69 -12.74
N LYS A 103 -2.78 -10.47 -13.51
CA LYS A 103 -2.86 -11.95 -13.49
C LYS A 103 -2.19 -12.58 -12.27
N PHE A 104 -1.34 -11.84 -11.56
CA PHE A 104 -0.64 -12.34 -10.38
C PHE A 104 -1.36 -11.83 -9.13
N ASP A 105 -1.82 -12.77 -8.31
CA ASP A 105 -2.46 -12.41 -7.04
C ASP A 105 -1.40 -11.88 -6.06
N ASP A 106 -1.55 -10.64 -5.68
CA ASP A 106 -0.72 -9.97 -4.68
C ASP A 106 -1.56 -9.06 -3.79
N HIS A 107 -0.93 -8.43 -2.80
CA HIS A 107 -1.66 -7.59 -1.86
C HIS A 107 -2.22 -6.27 -2.45
N SER A 108 -1.91 -5.92 -3.71
CA SER A 108 -2.63 -4.83 -4.39
C SER A 108 -4.11 -5.17 -4.62
N GLN A 109 -4.45 -6.44 -4.45
CA GLN A 109 -5.78 -7.04 -4.57
C GLN A 109 -6.35 -7.47 -3.20
N ALA A 110 -5.96 -6.81 -2.11
CA ALA A 110 -6.47 -7.12 -0.78
C ALA A 110 -7.88 -6.55 -0.57
N TYR A 111 -8.82 -7.40 -0.22
CA TYR A 111 -10.24 -7.08 0.00
C TYR A 111 -10.72 -7.48 1.39
N LEU A 112 -11.79 -6.86 1.84
CA LEU A 112 -12.64 -7.31 2.94
C LEU A 112 -14.08 -7.49 2.44
N PRO A 113 -14.74 -8.64 2.71
CA PRO A 113 -14.19 -9.87 3.33
C PRO A 113 -12.99 -10.42 2.56
N HIS A 114 -12.12 -11.17 3.26
CA HIS A 114 -10.89 -11.67 2.66
C HIS A 114 -11.16 -12.53 1.42
N PHE A 115 -10.44 -12.25 0.31
CA PHE A 115 -10.59 -12.83 -1.03
C PHE A 115 -11.88 -12.48 -1.78
N GLU A 116 -12.79 -11.71 -1.22
CA GLU A 116 -14.04 -11.34 -1.91
C GLU A 116 -13.79 -10.16 -2.87
N LYS A 117 -13.43 -10.47 -4.13
CA LYS A 117 -13.07 -9.45 -5.14
C LYS A 117 -14.26 -8.89 -5.92
N GLU A 118 -15.42 -9.55 -5.88
CA GLU A 118 -16.60 -9.15 -6.64
C GLU A 118 -17.46 -8.15 -5.84
N GLU A 119 -17.82 -8.50 -4.60
CA GLU A 119 -18.68 -7.69 -3.74
C GLU A 119 -17.94 -7.04 -2.57
N GLY A 120 -16.71 -7.46 -2.31
CA GLY A 120 -15.90 -6.93 -1.22
C GLY A 120 -15.37 -5.52 -1.47
N THR A 121 -14.85 -4.91 -0.42
CA THR A 121 -14.21 -3.59 -0.48
C THR A 121 -12.71 -3.73 -0.57
N LEU A 122 -12.09 -3.11 -1.58
CA LEU A 122 -10.64 -3.05 -1.72
C LEU A 122 -10.04 -2.23 -0.57
N ILE A 123 -9.19 -2.87 0.23
CA ILE A 123 -8.49 -2.25 1.37
C ILE A 123 -7.01 -1.96 1.07
N SER A 124 -6.57 -2.15 -0.17
CA SER A 124 -5.25 -1.76 -0.64
C SER A 124 -5.31 -0.40 -1.31
N LEU A 125 -4.46 0.52 -0.87
CA LEU A 125 -4.19 1.79 -1.52
C LEU A 125 -3.14 1.58 -2.61
N ASN A 126 -3.59 1.58 -3.85
CA ASN A 126 -2.77 1.35 -5.03
C ASN A 126 -2.41 2.69 -5.68
N VAL A 127 -1.16 3.11 -5.58
CA VAL A 127 -0.69 4.41 -6.07
C VAL A 127 0.40 4.23 -7.11
N GLU A 128 0.29 4.94 -8.23
CA GLU A 128 1.36 5.04 -9.21
C GLU A 128 1.89 6.48 -9.32
N SER A 129 3.15 6.58 -9.74
CA SER A 129 3.82 7.86 -9.94
C SER A 129 4.91 7.74 -11.00
N LYS A 130 5.31 8.87 -11.61
CA LYS A 130 6.37 8.95 -12.62
C LYS A 130 7.62 9.63 -12.07
N LYS A 131 8.77 9.14 -12.54
CA LYS A 131 10.06 9.79 -12.31
C LYS A 131 10.19 11.05 -13.14
#